data_5a8b5c08fcc6f63d5146d19f1f3a6496
#
_entry.id   5a8b5c08fcc6f63d5146d19f1f3a6496
#
_cell.length_a   1.000
_cell.length_b   1.000
_cell.length_c   1.000
_cell.angle_alpha   90.00
_cell.angle_beta   90.00
_cell.angle_gamma   90.00
#
_symmetry.space_group_name_H-M   'P 1'
#
loop_
_entity.id
_entity.type
_entity.pdbx_description
1 polymer ?
#
loop_
_entity_poly.entity_id
_entity_poly.type
_entity_poly.pdbx_seq_one_letter_code
_entity_poly.pdbx_strand_id
1 'polypeptide(L)'
;MVLEHIGMPQPGDCRVVFSASAEELEAAIQAEQATENPPQTEEDLLTAAVNRAILTGFSALYRELVEKEHLVPVTDPDFELLAVNRAEGFRAGAEFYCLPPLKLERYTGFTQPIQPRPIRQVSIELEVNTRHGDEDRAADAAGKAALRQQVARELYAQRCAQAKALARRELIFQLGGCVKGTLPKDLVSGNYFAEQRNFNLRLQANNVNFDQY
;
A
#
# COMPACT_ATOMS: atom_id res chain seq x y z
N MET A 1 25.29 -3.31 15.26
CA MET A 1 24.03 -3.86 15.83
C MET A 1 24.05 -5.37 15.81
N VAL A 2 23.45 -6.03 16.78
CA VAL A 2 23.43 -7.49 16.93
C VAL A 2 22.00 -7.97 17.12
N LEU A 3 21.61 -9.00 16.37
CA LEU A 3 20.33 -9.69 16.53
C LEU A 3 20.40 -10.55 17.80
N GLU A 4 19.47 -10.35 18.73
CA GLU A 4 19.37 -11.15 19.96
C GLU A 4 18.35 -12.26 19.83
N HIS A 5 17.18 -11.93 19.28
CA HIS A 5 16.06 -12.87 19.21
C HIS A 5 15.19 -12.61 18.00
N ILE A 6 14.66 -13.68 17.43
CA ILE A 6 13.58 -13.67 16.45
C ILE A 6 12.46 -14.57 16.93
N GLY A 7 11.24 -14.09 16.88
CA GLY A 7 10.02 -14.82 17.22
C GLY A 7 8.96 -14.66 16.16
N MET A 8 8.15 -15.69 15.97
CA MET A 8 6.96 -15.67 15.14
C MET A 8 5.76 -16.14 15.97
N PRO A 9 5.15 -15.23 16.76
CA PRO A 9 4.04 -15.61 17.65
C PRO A 9 2.81 -16.09 16.88
N GLN A 10 2.64 -15.63 15.64
CA GLN A 10 1.62 -16.10 14.71
C GLN A 10 2.25 -16.26 13.32
N PRO A 11 1.66 -17.10 12.42
CA PRO A 11 2.15 -17.20 11.06
C PRO A 11 2.16 -15.85 10.35
N GLY A 12 3.35 -15.40 9.96
CA GLY A 12 3.56 -14.11 9.30
C GLY A 12 3.77 -12.92 10.23
N ASP A 13 3.55 -13.02 11.54
CA ASP A 13 3.90 -11.99 12.52
C ASP A 13 5.35 -12.20 12.96
N CYS A 14 6.25 -11.31 12.56
CA CYS A 14 7.68 -11.41 12.84
C CYS A 14 8.09 -10.34 13.85
N ARG A 15 8.64 -10.78 14.99
CA ARG A 15 9.14 -9.94 16.06
C ARG A 15 10.62 -10.19 16.26
N VAL A 16 11.39 -9.13 16.21
CA VAL A 16 12.84 -9.16 16.29
C VAL A 16 13.29 -8.30 17.47
N VAL A 17 14.21 -8.79 18.24
CA VAL A 17 14.90 -7.99 19.27
C VAL A 17 16.36 -7.89 18.90
N PHE A 18 16.88 -6.69 18.94
CA PHE A 18 18.26 -6.38 18.62
C PHE A 18 18.85 -5.36 19.58
N SER A 19 20.16 -5.32 19.65
CA SER A 19 20.89 -4.38 20.47
C SER A 19 21.98 -3.65 19.68
N ALA A 20 22.32 -2.47 20.14
CA ALA A 20 23.47 -1.70 19.71
C ALA A 20 24.39 -1.44 20.87
N SER A 21 25.70 -1.48 20.64
CA SER A 21 26.70 -1.23 21.66
C SER A 21 26.74 0.23 22.11
N ALA A 22 27.37 0.49 23.26
CA ALA A 22 27.64 1.85 23.73
C ALA A 22 28.41 2.69 22.71
N GLU A 23 29.34 2.08 21.98
CA GLU A 23 30.12 2.75 20.94
C GLU A 23 29.24 3.20 19.76
N GLU A 24 28.32 2.33 19.32
CA GLU A 24 27.38 2.65 18.25
C GLU A 24 26.40 3.75 18.66
N LEU A 25 25.93 3.73 19.91
CA LEU A 25 25.06 4.78 20.45
C LEU A 25 25.82 6.11 20.57
N GLU A 26 27.07 6.09 21.10
CA GLU A 26 27.85 7.30 21.24
C GLU A 26 28.20 7.94 19.89
N ALA A 27 28.50 7.13 18.87
CA ALA A 27 28.73 7.61 17.52
C ALA A 27 27.44 8.31 16.95
N ALA A 28 26.28 7.76 17.25
CA ALA A 28 24.99 8.36 16.84
C ALA A 28 24.72 9.67 17.61
N ILE A 29 25.03 9.74 18.91
CA ILE A 29 24.92 10.96 19.72
C ILE A 29 25.82 12.07 19.15
N GLN A 30 27.08 11.75 18.82
CA GLN A 30 28.01 12.72 18.22
C GLN A 30 27.50 13.21 16.86
N ALA A 31 26.93 12.32 16.06
CA ALA A 31 26.37 12.69 14.77
C ALA A 31 25.13 13.60 14.91
N GLU A 32 24.28 13.39 15.95
CA GLU A 32 23.13 14.29 16.22
C GLU A 32 23.58 15.65 16.74
N GLN A 33 24.60 15.69 17.59
CA GLN A 33 25.16 16.93 18.09
C GLN A 33 25.83 17.79 17.01
N ALA A 34 26.28 17.16 15.93
CA ALA A 34 26.91 17.84 14.78
C ALA A 34 25.88 18.37 13.75
N THR A 35 24.58 18.17 13.97
CA THR A 35 23.53 18.69 13.09
C THR A 35 23.36 20.21 13.26
N GLU A 36 22.75 20.88 12.27
CA GLU A 36 22.49 22.33 12.33
C GLU A 36 21.58 22.74 13.49
N ASN A 37 20.66 21.86 13.90
CA ASN A 37 19.71 22.07 15.02
C ASN A 37 19.74 20.89 15.96
N PRO A 38 20.76 20.77 16.83
CA PRO A 38 20.86 19.66 17.76
C PRO A 38 19.75 19.72 18.83
N PRO A 39 19.26 18.56 19.30
CA PRO A 39 18.29 18.48 20.38
C PRO A 39 18.82 19.18 21.65
N GLN A 40 17.94 19.93 22.33
CA GLN A 40 18.34 20.78 23.47
C GLN A 40 18.33 20.04 24.81
N THR A 41 17.57 18.96 24.92
CA THR A 41 17.54 18.12 26.13
C THR A 41 18.31 16.83 25.94
N GLU A 42 18.82 16.27 27.02
CA GLU A 42 19.52 14.99 26.99
C GLU A 42 18.61 13.83 26.54
N GLU A 43 17.32 13.89 26.94
CA GLU A 43 16.33 12.88 26.57
C GLU A 43 16.01 12.92 25.07
N ASP A 44 15.80 14.12 24.52
CA ASP A 44 15.58 14.30 23.08
C ASP A 44 16.82 13.87 22.26
N LEU A 45 18.01 14.17 22.76
CA LEU A 45 19.26 13.80 22.12
C LEU A 45 19.45 12.27 22.09
N LEU A 46 19.15 11.59 23.19
CA LEU A 46 19.19 10.12 23.24
C LEU A 46 18.16 9.51 22.30
N THR A 47 16.95 10.04 22.29
CA THR A 47 15.88 9.57 21.40
C THR A 47 16.26 9.76 19.92
N ALA A 48 16.77 10.92 19.56
CA ALA A 48 17.24 11.21 18.21
C ALA A 48 18.41 10.30 17.80
N ALA A 49 19.37 10.10 18.70
CA ALA A 49 20.52 9.23 18.47
C ALA A 49 20.12 7.76 18.26
N VAL A 50 19.19 7.24 19.08
CA VAL A 50 18.65 5.89 18.91
C VAL A 50 17.95 5.76 17.55
N ASN A 51 17.10 6.70 17.18
CA ASN A 51 16.43 6.70 15.87
C ASN A 51 17.43 6.73 14.72
N ARG A 52 18.47 7.56 14.80
CA ARG A 52 19.54 7.59 13.80
C ARG A 52 20.29 6.26 13.72
N ALA A 53 20.65 5.70 14.86
CA ALA A 53 21.35 4.41 14.92
C ALA A 53 20.51 3.29 14.30
N ILE A 54 19.20 3.25 14.57
CA ILE A 54 18.27 2.30 13.96
C ILE A 54 18.23 2.51 12.44
N LEU A 55 18.01 3.74 11.96
CA LEU A 55 17.92 4.04 10.53
C LEU A 55 19.20 3.68 9.75
N THR A 56 20.35 3.84 10.36
CA THR A 56 21.63 3.55 9.71
C THR A 56 22.05 2.09 9.81
N GLY A 57 21.82 1.45 10.96
CA GLY A 57 22.34 0.11 11.27
C GLY A 57 21.37 -1.03 11.03
N PHE A 58 20.07 -0.80 11.24
CA PHE A 58 19.07 -1.87 11.15
C PHE A 58 18.90 -2.42 9.74
N SER A 59 19.10 -1.62 8.70
CA SER A 59 18.92 -2.04 7.31
C SER A 59 19.81 -3.24 6.92
N ALA A 60 21.04 -3.29 7.41
CA ALA A 60 21.96 -4.40 7.15
C ALA A 60 21.50 -5.67 7.88
N LEU A 61 21.19 -5.54 9.16
CA LEU A 61 20.67 -6.62 9.99
C LEU A 61 19.35 -7.19 9.44
N TYR A 62 18.44 -6.32 9.02
CA TYR A 62 17.16 -6.70 8.44
C TYR A 62 17.32 -7.48 7.14
N ARG A 63 18.23 -7.04 6.26
CA ARG A 63 18.50 -7.76 5.01
C ARG A 63 19.05 -9.15 5.26
N GLU A 64 20.04 -9.27 6.16
CA GLU A 64 20.62 -10.55 6.55
C GLU A 64 19.55 -11.49 7.14
N LEU A 65 18.66 -10.95 8.00
CA LEU A 65 17.56 -11.69 8.59
C LEU A 65 16.58 -12.22 7.53
N VAL A 66 16.15 -11.35 6.63
CA VAL A 66 15.21 -11.68 5.56
C VAL A 66 15.77 -12.77 4.64
N GLU A 67 17.05 -12.67 4.28
CA GLU A 67 17.72 -13.65 3.43
C GLU A 67 17.88 -15.00 4.15
N LYS A 68 18.36 -14.98 5.40
CA LYS A 68 18.63 -16.19 6.19
C LYS A 68 17.37 -16.98 6.51
N GLU A 69 16.30 -16.31 6.91
CA GLU A 69 15.04 -16.93 7.29
C GLU A 69 14.07 -17.07 6.09
N HIS A 70 14.48 -16.69 4.88
CA HIS A 70 13.66 -16.72 3.66
C HIS A 70 12.31 -16.00 3.83
N LEU A 71 12.31 -14.87 4.52
CA LEU A 71 11.11 -14.10 4.77
C LEU A 71 10.69 -13.29 3.54
N VAL A 72 9.39 -13.05 3.41
CA VAL A 72 8.82 -12.14 2.39
C VAL A 72 8.05 -11.05 3.14
N PRO A 73 8.72 -9.95 3.53
CA PRO A 73 8.06 -8.88 4.25
C PRO A 73 6.97 -8.20 3.42
N VAL A 74 5.85 -7.86 4.06
CA VAL A 74 4.71 -7.17 3.44
C VAL A 74 4.39 -5.83 4.09
N THR A 75 5.03 -5.53 5.23
CA THR A 75 4.96 -4.23 5.90
C THR A 75 6.37 -3.75 6.24
N ASP A 76 6.51 -2.44 6.41
CA ASP A 76 7.71 -1.87 6.99
C ASP A 76 7.79 -2.24 8.48
N PRO A 77 9.02 -2.34 9.05
CA PRO A 77 9.21 -2.58 10.47
C PRO A 77 8.73 -1.40 11.32
N ASP A 78 7.98 -1.71 12.37
CA ASP A 78 7.64 -0.78 13.44
C ASP A 78 8.57 -1.01 14.62
N PHE A 79 9.11 0.06 15.20
CA PHE A 79 10.17 -0.01 16.19
C PHE A 79 9.69 0.39 17.56
N GLU A 80 10.09 -0.41 18.58
CA GLU A 80 9.86 -0.13 19.99
C GLU A 80 11.20 -0.10 20.72
N LEU A 81 11.47 0.97 21.46
CA LEU A 81 12.63 1.06 22.33
C LEU A 81 12.36 0.31 23.63
N LEU A 82 13.12 -0.75 23.88
CA LEU A 82 12.97 -1.59 25.08
C LEU A 82 13.82 -1.09 26.25
N ALA A 83 15.04 -0.67 25.97
CA ALA A 83 15.96 -0.12 26.96
C ALA A 83 17.02 0.77 26.30
N VAL A 84 17.45 1.81 27.00
CA VAL A 84 18.58 2.64 26.60
C VAL A 84 19.40 2.99 27.83
N ASN A 85 20.73 2.79 27.73
CA ASN A 85 21.70 3.19 28.74
C ASN A 85 22.97 3.62 28.02
N ARG A 86 23.42 4.84 28.25
CA ARG A 86 24.59 5.40 27.57
C ARG A 86 25.84 4.55 27.74
N ALA A 87 25.99 3.89 28.89
CA ALA A 87 27.15 3.03 29.17
C ALA A 87 27.08 1.64 28.53
N GLU A 88 25.88 1.16 28.21
CA GLU A 88 25.64 -0.21 27.71
C GLU A 88 25.16 -0.22 26.25
N GLY A 89 24.63 0.92 25.76
CA GLY A 89 24.01 1.04 24.46
C GLY A 89 22.48 1.01 24.56
N PHE A 90 21.80 0.48 23.54
CA PHE A 90 20.36 0.33 23.59
C PHE A 90 19.89 -1.02 23.07
N ARG A 91 18.69 -1.37 23.46
CA ARG A 91 17.97 -2.56 23.04
C ARG A 91 16.61 -2.16 22.48
N ALA A 92 16.27 -2.64 21.29
CA ALA A 92 15.03 -2.32 20.62
C ALA A 92 14.35 -3.55 20.03
N GLY A 93 13.04 -3.48 19.89
CA GLY A 93 12.22 -4.41 19.14
C GLY A 93 11.88 -3.86 17.77
N ALA A 94 11.72 -4.76 16.79
CA ALA A 94 11.09 -4.45 15.52
C ALA A 94 9.99 -5.47 15.25
N GLU A 95 8.80 -5.00 14.88
CA GLU A 95 7.65 -5.82 14.51
C GLU A 95 7.27 -5.55 13.05
N PHE A 96 7.13 -6.59 12.26
CA PHE A 96 6.71 -6.50 10.88
C PHE A 96 6.01 -7.78 10.43
N TYR A 97 5.15 -7.65 9.41
CA TYR A 97 4.45 -8.80 8.87
C TYR A 97 5.14 -9.34 7.63
N CYS A 98 5.23 -10.66 7.58
CA CYS A 98 5.73 -11.42 6.44
C CYS A 98 4.59 -12.19 5.80
N LEU A 99 4.72 -12.50 4.52
CA LEU A 99 3.80 -13.39 3.84
C LEU A 99 3.95 -14.81 4.42
N PRO A 100 2.91 -15.37 5.07
CA PRO A 100 2.98 -16.72 5.58
C PRO A 100 3.00 -17.72 4.41
N PRO A 101 3.38 -18.98 4.65
CA PRO A 101 3.33 -20.02 3.63
C PRO A 101 1.88 -20.28 3.21
N LEU A 102 1.49 -19.71 2.08
CA LEU A 102 0.17 -19.87 1.48
C LEU A 102 0.21 -20.97 0.43
N LYS A 103 -0.84 -21.78 0.39
CA LYS A 103 -1.04 -22.81 -0.65
C LYS A 103 -2.16 -22.39 -1.58
N LEU A 104 -1.87 -22.40 -2.86
CA LEU A 104 -2.86 -22.15 -3.90
C LEU A 104 -3.39 -23.51 -4.39
N GLU A 105 -4.63 -23.85 -4.05
CA GLU A 105 -5.21 -25.14 -4.44
C GLU A 105 -5.50 -25.24 -5.94
N ARG A 106 -5.90 -24.11 -6.52
CA ARG A 106 -6.23 -24.02 -7.95
C ARG A 106 -5.81 -22.65 -8.48
N TYR A 107 -5.14 -22.62 -9.62
CA TYR A 107 -4.69 -21.39 -10.29
C TYR A 107 -5.05 -21.33 -11.78
N THR A 108 -5.76 -22.34 -12.30
CA THR A 108 -6.19 -22.43 -13.69
C THR A 108 -7.66 -22.77 -13.81
N GLY A 109 -8.24 -22.54 -14.99
CA GLY A 109 -9.62 -22.90 -15.30
C GLY A 109 -10.66 -21.93 -14.73
N PHE A 110 -10.26 -20.70 -14.33
CA PHE A 110 -11.20 -19.63 -14.04
C PHE A 110 -11.62 -18.95 -15.34
N THR A 111 -12.91 -18.65 -15.45
CA THR A 111 -13.48 -17.95 -16.60
C THR A 111 -14.43 -16.86 -16.11
N GLN A 112 -14.33 -15.68 -16.71
CA GLN A 112 -15.25 -14.60 -16.44
C GLN A 112 -15.61 -13.91 -17.75
N PRO A 113 -16.89 -13.83 -18.12
CA PRO A 113 -17.31 -13.19 -19.35
C PRO A 113 -17.06 -11.67 -19.28
N ILE A 114 -16.54 -11.11 -20.37
CA ILE A 114 -16.37 -9.68 -20.52
C ILE A 114 -17.61 -9.14 -21.22
N GLN A 115 -18.47 -8.48 -20.46
CA GLN A 115 -19.74 -7.91 -20.95
C GLN A 115 -19.73 -6.39 -20.81
N PRO A 116 -19.33 -5.64 -21.85
CA PRO A 116 -19.40 -4.19 -21.81
C PRO A 116 -20.86 -3.73 -21.78
N ARG A 117 -21.18 -2.78 -20.93
CA ARG A 117 -22.51 -2.18 -20.87
C ARG A 117 -22.82 -1.49 -22.20
N PRO A 118 -24.02 -1.64 -22.76
CA PRO A 118 -24.40 -0.97 -23.99
C PRO A 118 -24.36 0.55 -23.82
N ILE A 119 -23.97 1.25 -24.89
CA ILE A 119 -23.96 2.71 -24.92
C ILE A 119 -25.35 3.18 -25.32
N ARG A 120 -25.92 4.06 -24.50
CA ARG A 120 -27.19 4.71 -24.84
C ARG A 120 -26.94 5.89 -25.76
N GLN A 121 -27.81 6.12 -26.73
CA GLN A 121 -27.70 7.24 -27.66
C GLN A 121 -27.65 8.60 -26.94
N VAL A 122 -28.42 8.72 -25.87
CA VAL A 122 -28.41 9.93 -25.00
C VAL A 122 -26.99 10.22 -24.44
N SER A 123 -26.23 9.18 -24.11
CA SER A 123 -24.85 9.38 -23.60
C SER A 123 -23.91 9.88 -24.70
N ILE A 124 -24.10 9.46 -25.94
CA ILE A 124 -23.36 9.96 -27.11
C ILE A 124 -23.68 11.42 -27.34
N GLU A 125 -24.98 11.77 -27.38
CA GLU A 125 -25.42 13.15 -27.62
C GLU A 125 -24.94 14.10 -26.50
N LEU A 126 -25.01 13.67 -25.25
CA LEU A 126 -24.52 14.45 -24.12
C LEU A 126 -23.01 14.75 -24.26
N GLU A 127 -22.21 13.73 -24.57
CA GLU A 127 -20.77 13.88 -24.73
C GLU A 127 -20.41 14.75 -25.96
N VAL A 128 -21.15 14.59 -27.06
CA VAL A 128 -21.03 15.45 -28.25
C VAL A 128 -21.32 16.90 -27.90
N ASN A 129 -22.40 17.16 -27.16
CA ASN A 129 -22.76 18.52 -26.76
C ASN A 129 -21.75 19.14 -25.79
N THR A 130 -21.17 18.33 -24.90
CA THR A 130 -20.14 18.79 -23.96
C THR A 130 -18.84 19.19 -24.67
N ARG A 131 -18.48 18.47 -25.73
CA ARG A 131 -17.26 18.75 -26.52
C ARG A 131 -17.41 19.91 -27.49
N HIS A 132 -18.63 20.13 -27.95
CA HIS A 132 -18.96 21.16 -28.89
C HIS A 132 -19.43 22.46 -28.24
N GLY A 133 -18.99 22.91 -27.18
CA GLY A 133 -19.40 24.20 -26.62
C GLY A 133 -20.15 25.14 -27.57
N ASP A 134 -20.74 26.20 -27.11
CA ASP A 134 -21.63 27.09 -27.87
C ASP A 134 -21.03 27.72 -29.16
N GLU A 135 -19.72 27.53 -29.42
CA GLU A 135 -19.01 28.17 -30.53
C GLU A 135 -19.18 27.47 -31.89
N ASP A 136 -19.59 26.19 -31.94
CA ASP A 136 -19.66 25.43 -33.20
C ASP A 136 -21.07 25.08 -33.66
N ARG A 137 -22.03 25.99 -33.47
CA ARG A 137 -23.37 25.85 -34.08
C ARG A 137 -23.39 25.80 -35.63
N ALA A 138 -22.28 26.14 -36.26
CA ALA A 138 -22.13 26.18 -37.72
C ALA A 138 -21.44 24.94 -38.32
N ALA A 139 -21.11 23.90 -37.51
CA ALA A 139 -20.52 22.68 -38.05
C ALA A 139 -21.50 21.98 -39.02
N ASP A 140 -21.02 21.68 -40.24
CA ASP A 140 -21.74 20.92 -41.25
C ASP A 140 -22.29 19.58 -40.68
N ALA A 141 -23.43 19.16 -41.20
CA ALA A 141 -24.08 17.91 -40.79
C ALA A 141 -23.15 16.69 -40.88
N ALA A 142 -22.22 16.67 -41.85
CA ALA A 142 -21.23 15.65 -42.02
C ALA A 142 -20.19 15.65 -40.86
N GLY A 143 -19.76 16.80 -40.40
CA GLY A 143 -18.84 16.94 -39.28
C GLY A 143 -19.47 16.45 -37.97
N LYS A 144 -20.75 16.77 -37.73
CA LYS A 144 -21.48 16.27 -36.54
C LYS A 144 -21.66 14.74 -36.56
N ALA A 145 -21.90 14.15 -37.75
CA ALA A 145 -21.99 12.70 -37.88
C ALA A 145 -20.67 12.01 -37.62
N ALA A 146 -19.56 12.56 -38.11
CA ALA A 146 -18.21 12.05 -37.87
C ALA A 146 -17.84 12.10 -36.38
N LEU A 147 -18.16 13.22 -35.70
CA LEU A 147 -17.91 13.36 -34.26
C LEU A 147 -18.76 12.36 -33.44
N ARG A 148 -20.01 12.17 -33.75
CA ARG A 148 -20.85 11.15 -33.10
C ARG A 148 -20.25 9.75 -33.21
N GLN A 149 -19.72 9.40 -34.38
CA GLN A 149 -19.06 8.12 -34.60
C GLN A 149 -17.77 8.01 -33.77
N GLN A 150 -17.00 9.07 -33.70
CA GLN A 150 -15.79 9.11 -32.90
C GLN A 150 -16.10 8.95 -31.41
N VAL A 151 -17.03 9.74 -30.88
CA VAL A 151 -17.49 9.67 -29.48
C VAL A 151 -18.04 8.29 -29.16
N ALA A 152 -18.86 7.70 -30.05
CA ALA A 152 -19.38 6.35 -29.86
C ALA A 152 -18.26 5.30 -29.75
N ARG A 153 -17.22 5.38 -30.59
CA ARG A 153 -16.05 4.49 -30.52
C ARG A 153 -15.27 4.65 -29.23
N GLU A 154 -15.04 5.88 -28.80
CA GLU A 154 -14.31 6.19 -27.57
C GLU A 154 -15.07 5.69 -26.34
N LEU A 155 -16.37 5.96 -26.25
CA LEU A 155 -17.23 5.47 -25.18
C LEU A 155 -17.28 3.94 -25.16
N TYR A 156 -17.33 3.29 -26.34
CA TYR A 156 -17.29 1.83 -26.41
C TYR A 156 -15.96 1.27 -25.93
N ALA A 157 -14.84 1.86 -26.35
CA ALA A 157 -13.51 1.46 -25.88
C ALA A 157 -13.39 1.61 -24.36
N GLN A 158 -13.90 2.71 -23.80
CA GLN A 158 -13.96 2.94 -22.35
C GLN A 158 -14.81 1.87 -21.64
N ARG A 159 -15.99 1.54 -22.16
CA ARG A 159 -16.85 0.48 -21.60
C ARG A 159 -16.19 -0.89 -21.66
N CYS A 160 -15.49 -1.20 -22.74
CA CYS A 160 -14.72 -2.44 -22.87
C CYS A 160 -13.58 -2.50 -21.84
N ALA A 161 -12.87 -1.40 -21.64
CA ALA A 161 -11.82 -1.31 -20.62
C ALA A 161 -12.39 -1.52 -19.21
N GLN A 162 -13.51 -0.87 -18.88
CA GLN A 162 -14.19 -1.05 -17.61
C GLN A 162 -14.66 -2.51 -17.41
N ALA A 163 -15.27 -3.13 -18.44
CA ALA A 163 -15.71 -4.51 -18.36
C ALA A 163 -14.54 -5.49 -18.17
N LYS A 164 -13.40 -5.25 -18.84
CA LYS A 164 -12.17 -6.03 -18.63
C LYS A 164 -11.63 -5.87 -17.21
N ALA A 165 -11.63 -4.65 -16.67
CA ALA A 165 -11.19 -4.39 -15.31
C ALA A 165 -12.07 -5.10 -14.26
N LEU A 166 -13.39 -5.07 -14.45
CA LEU A 166 -14.34 -5.78 -13.60
C LEU A 166 -14.15 -7.31 -13.68
N ALA A 167 -14.04 -7.85 -14.90
CA ALA A 167 -13.80 -9.29 -15.10
C ALA A 167 -12.48 -9.73 -14.46
N ARG A 168 -11.41 -8.92 -14.58
CA ARG A 168 -10.13 -9.19 -13.92
C ARG A 168 -10.26 -9.19 -12.39
N ARG A 169 -10.99 -8.23 -11.83
CA ARG A 169 -11.23 -8.16 -10.39
C ARG A 169 -11.98 -9.40 -9.89
N GLU A 170 -12.98 -9.83 -10.63
CA GLU A 170 -13.75 -11.04 -10.30
C GLU A 170 -12.88 -12.30 -10.35
N LEU A 171 -12.01 -12.43 -11.36
CA LEU A 171 -11.06 -13.54 -11.43
C LEU A 171 -10.07 -13.55 -10.25
N ILE A 172 -9.59 -12.38 -9.82
CA ILE A 172 -8.72 -12.24 -8.64
C ILE A 172 -9.49 -12.66 -7.39
N PHE A 173 -10.75 -12.27 -7.25
CA PHE A 173 -11.59 -12.67 -6.13
C PHE A 173 -11.81 -14.20 -6.08
N GLN A 174 -12.12 -14.83 -7.22
CA GLN A 174 -12.26 -16.28 -7.34
C GLN A 174 -10.95 -17.00 -7.00
N LEU A 175 -9.81 -16.46 -7.44
CA LEU A 175 -8.49 -16.99 -7.12
C LEU A 175 -8.20 -16.88 -5.62
N GLY A 176 -8.56 -15.76 -4.99
CA GLY A 176 -8.42 -15.55 -3.55
C GLY A 176 -9.16 -16.61 -2.73
N GLY A 177 -10.33 -17.04 -3.19
CA GLY A 177 -11.09 -18.14 -2.56
C GLY A 177 -10.39 -19.51 -2.62
N CYS A 178 -9.40 -19.68 -3.49
CA CYS A 178 -8.62 -20.91 -3.60
C CYS A 178 -7.30 -20.87 -2.80
N VAL A 179 -7.00 -19.77 -2.13
CA VAL A 179 -5.80 -19.66 -1.29
C VAL A 179 -6.11 -20.26 0.08
N LYS A 180 -5.25 -21.19 0.52
CA LYS A 180 -5.28 -21.79 1.86
C LYS A 180 -4.09 -21.33 2.68
N GLY A 181 -4.36 -20.89 3.88
CA GLY A 181 -3.38 -20.40 4.85
C GLY A 181 -4.04 -19.45 5.84
N THR A 182 -3.29 -19.08 6.86
CA THR A 182 -3.77 -18.15 7.90
C THR A 182 -2.99 -16.86 7.75
N LEU A 183 -3.66 -15.74 7.50
CA LEU A 183 -3.07 -14.42 7.50
C LEU A 183 -3.06 -13.84 8.93
N PRO A 184 -2.07 -13.03 9.30
CA PRO A 184 -2.09 -12.30 10.56
C PRO A 184 -3.34 -11.44 10.66
N LYS A 185 -4.04 -11.52 11.80
CA LYS A 185 -5.31 -10.80 11.99
C LYS A 185 -5.13 -9.29 11.92
N ASP A 186 -4.03 -8.80 12.49
CA ASP A 186 -3.74 -7.36 12.54
C ASP A 186 -3.45 -6.80 11.15
N LEU A 187 -2.74 -7.56 10.29
CA LEU A 187 -2.54 -7.21 8.89
C LEU A 187 -3.88 -7.11 8.12
N VAL A 188 -4.78 -8.08 8.34
CA VAL A 188 -6.11 -8.07 7.71
C VAL A 188 -6.93 -6.89 8.21
N SER A 189 -6.94 -6.64 9.53
CA SER A 189 -7.67 -5.53 10.14
C SER A 189 -7.12 -4.18 9.68
N GLY A 190 -5.80 -4.01 9.63
CA GLY A 190 -5.17 -2.78 9.15
C GLY A 190 -5.54 -2.46 7.70
N ASN A 191 -5.49 -3.45 6.81
CA ASN A 191 -5.91 -3.28 5.43
C ASN A 191 -7.41 -2.98 5.30
N TYR A 192 -8.26 -3.62 6.10
CA TYR A 192 -9.70 -3.36 6.13
C TYR A 192 -10.00 -1.91 6.51
N PHE A 193 -9.39 -1.41 7.58
CA PHE A 193 -9.56 -0.01 8.00
C PHE A 193 -9.02 0.99 7.00
N ALA A 194 -7.90 0.69 6.33
CA ALA A 194 -7.35 1.52 5.27
C ALA A 194 -8.31 1.61 4.07
N GLU A 195 -8.87 0.49 3.63
CA GLU A 195 -9.86 0.47 2.55
C GLU A 195 -11.17 1.17 2.93
N GLN A 196 -11.65 0.99 4.15
CA GLN A 196 -12.82 1.70 4.68
C GLN A 196 -12.59 3.21 4.68
N ARG A 197 -11.42 3.67 5.11
CA ARG A 197 -11.05 5.10 5.08
C ARG A 197 -11.00 5.63 3.65
N ASN A 198 -10.36 4.90 2.73
CA ASN A 198 -10.29 5.28 1.32
C ASN A 198 -11.68 5.35 0.68
N PHE A 199 -12.57 4.42 1.02
CA PHE A 199 -13.96 4.42 0.56
C PHE A 199 -14.70 5.68 1.04
N ASN A 200 -14.61 6.00 2.34
CA ASN A 200 -15.23 7.19 2.91
C ASN A 200 -14.71 8.49 2.26
N LEU A 201 -13.40 8.58 2.00
CA LEU A 201 -12.83 9.72 1.28
C LEU A 201 -13.39 9.86 -0.15
N ARG A 202 -13.61 8.75 -0.85
CA ARG A 202 -14.23 8.76 -2.19
C ARG A 202 -15.69 9.20 -2.14
N LEU A 203 -16.46 8.78 -1.13
CA LEU A 203 -17.84 9.25 -0.93
C LEU A 203 -17.87 10.77 -0.70
N GLN A 204 -17.02 11.28 0.19
CA GLN A 204 -16.91 12.70 0.47
C GLN A 204 -16.50 13.51 -0.78
N ALA A 205 -15.51 13.04 -1.53
CA ALA A 205 -15.06 13.71 -2.76
C ALA A 205 -16.14 13.79 -3.85
N ASN A 206 -17.08 12.83 -3.86
CA ASN A 206 -18.20 12.81 -4.82
C ASN A 206 -19.50 13.42 -4.24
N ASN A 207 -19.49 13.96 -3.03
CA ASN A 207 -20.67 14.44 -2.31
C ASN A 207 -21.82 13.41 -2.24
N VAL A 208 -21.47 12.13 -2.11
CA VAL A 208 -22.43 11.01 -2.05
C VAL A 208 -22.42 10.45 -0.63
N ASN A 209 -23.60 10.27 -0.03
CA ASN A 209 -23.73 9.56 1.23
C ASN A 209 -23.75 8.04 1.00
N PHE A 210 -23.39 7.26 2.03
CA PHE A 210 -23.36 5.81 1.96
C PHE A 210 -24.68 5.20 1.47
N ASP A 211 -25.82 5.76 1.92
CA ASP A 211 -27.17 5.30 1.54
C ASP A 211 -27.54 5.61 0.09
N GLN A 212 -26.75 6.42 -0.60
CA GLN A 212 -26.95 6.81 -2.00
C GLN A 212 -26.04 6.06 -2.97
N TYR A 213 -25.09 5.28 -2.43
CA TYR A 213 -24.14 4.50 -3.20
C TYR A 213 -24.69 3.11 -3.53
#